data_75282536cb9b338a28b6c111705ae76f
#
_entry.id   75282536cb9b338a28b6c111705ae76f
#
_cell.length_a   1.000
_cell.length_b   1.000
_cell.length_c   1.000
_cell.angle_alpha   90.00
_cell.angle_beta   90.00
_cell.angle_gamma   90.00
#
_symmetry.space_group_name_H-M   'P 1'
#
loop_
_entity.id
_entity.type
_entity.pdbx_description
1 polymer ?
#
loop_
_entity_poly.entity_id
_entity_poly.type
_entity_poly.pdbx_seq_one_letter_code
_entity_poly.pdbx_strand_id
1 'polypeptide(L)'
;MKTFISLAVTSSLTLFVSTLAFAQTASQGEGVVTLGGEVVDSACGLELSSIDQTIEMPPEPVGRLLRNTRGADHPFQLRLVNCTLSRPDPSRPGASLPDWKHMQVTFEGPTDRAGLSFAVFGGSQGVALHIVDSAGQESIPGQRMDPRPLAEGDMTLNYRFFLVGNGLPLAVGAHSAAVRFKLEYF
;
A
#
# COMPACT_ATOMS: atom_id res chain seq x y z
N MET A 1 3.59 -78.82 -79.71
CA MET A 1 4.86 -78.62 -79.00
C MET A 1 4.49 -77.75 -77.85
N LYS A 2 4.75 -78.23 -76.69
CA LYS A 2 4.06 -77.77 -75.48
C LYS A 2 4.93 -76.87 -74.68
N THR A 3 4.51 -75.63 -74.45
CA THR A 3 5.15 -74.64 -73.55
C THR A 3 4.44 -74.61 -72.21
N PHE A 4 5.15 -74.94 -71.16
CA PHE A 4 4.67 -74.82 -69.76
C PHE A 4 4.99 -73.42 -69.26
N ILE A 5 3.98 -72.69 -68.81
CA ILE A 5 4.08 -71.44 -68.19
C ILE A 5 3.98 -71.74 -66.68
N SER A 6 5.11 -71.44 -65.92
CA SER A 6 5.15 -71.56 -64.49
C SER A 6 4.74 -70.22 -63.92
N LEU A 7 3.68 -70.24 -63.05
CA LEU A 7 3.16 -69.04 -62.34
C LEU A 7 3.80 -69.01 -61.02
N ALA A 8 4.68 -68.05 -60.79
CA ALA A 8 5.25 -67.75 -59.48
C ALA A 8 4.37 -66.74 -58.70
N VAL A 9 3.74 -67.24 -57.65
CA VAL A 9 2.93 -66.39 -56.76
C VAL A 9 3.89 -65.85 -55.70
N THR A 10 4.26 -64.56 -55.72
CA THR A 10 5.00 -63.85 -54.68
C THR A 10 3.99 -63.28 -53.68
N SER A 11 3.94 -63.93 -52.51
CA SER A 11 3.17 -63.43 -51.34
C SER A 11 3.90 -62.26 -50.70
N SER A 12 3.40 -61.04 -50.87
CA SER A 12 3.92 -59.84 -50.23
C SER A 12 3.30 -59.71 -48.84
N LEU A 13 4.08 -60.03 -47.79
CA LEU A 13 3.74 -59.86 -46.38
C LEU A 13 4.01 -58.40 -45.94
N THR A 14 2.98 -57.54 -45.99
CA THR A 14 3.06 -56.16 -45.48
C THR A 14 3.02 -56.16 -43.99
N LEU A 15 4.17 -55.88 -43.35
CA LEU A 15 4.24 -55.57 -41.90
C LEU A 15 3.55 -54.22 -41.62
N PHE A 16 2.41 -54.26 -40.96
CA PHE A 16 1.81 -53.06 -40.33
C PHE A 16 2.61 -52.73 -39.08
N VAL A 17 3.49 -51.73 -39.19
CA VAL A 17 4.12 -51.11 -38.01
C VAL A 17 3.09 -50.12 -37.41
N SER A 18 2.40 -50.52 -36.36
CA SER A 18 1.55 -49.63 -35.55
C SER A 18 2.42 -48.70 -34.77
N THR A 19 2.58 -47.44 -35.23
CA THR A 19 3.19 -46.36 -34.44
C THR A 19 2.19 -45.98 -33.36
N LEU A 20 2.51 -46.33 -32.10
CA LEU A 20 1.84 -45.82 -30.92
C LEU A 20 2.17 -44.30 -30.82
N ALA A 21 1.25 -43.47 -31.30
CA ALA A 21 1.31 -42.02 -31.05
C ALA A 21 1.04 -41.77 -29.57
N PHE A 22 2.06 -41.52 -28.80
CA PHE A 22 1.90 -40.99 -27.46
C PHE A 22 1.39 -39.53 -27.61
N ALA A 23 0.08 -39.36 -27.35
CA ALA A 23 -0.48 -38.02 -27.22
C ALA A 23 0.14 -37.39 -25.95
N GLN A 24 1.16 -36.55 -26.12
CA GLN A 24 1.63 -35.68 -25.07
C GLN A 24 0.50 -34.66 -24.81
N THR A 25 -0.15 -34.76 -23.66
CA THR A 25 -1.03 -33.71 -23.16
C THR A 25 -0.15 -32.49 -22.89
N ALA A 26 -0.07 -31.58 -23.84
CA ALA A 26 0.55 -30.30 -23.61
C ALA A 26 -0.22 -29.60 -22.48
N SER A 27 0.48 -29.21 -21.42
CA SER A 27 -0.10 -28.35 -20.38
C SER A 27 -0.64 -27.09 -21.04
N GLN A 28 -1.97 -26.87 -20.93
CA GLN A 28 -2.65 -25.75 -21.60
C GLN A 28 -2.51 -24.43 -20.85
N GLY A 29 -1.76 -24.42 -19.78
CA GLY A 29 -1.43 -23.24 -19.02
C GLY A 29 -0.93 -23.60 -17.64
N GLU A 30 0.21 -23.06 -17.28
CA GLU A 30 0.77 -23.11 -15.93
C GLU A 30 0.92 -21.67 -15.45
N GLY A 31 0.54 -21.43 -14.21
CA GLY A 31 0.67 -20.13 -13.57
C GLY A 31 1.09 -20.28 -12.13
N VAL A 32 1.84 -19.31 -11.64
CA VAL A 32 2.24 -19.23 -10.24
C VAL A 32 1.55 -18.03 -9.63
N VAL A 33 0.86 -18.23 -8.49
CA VAL A 33 0.32 -17.16 -7.67
C VAL A 33 1.15 -17.12 -6.40
N THR A 34 1.83 -15.99 -6.17
CA THR A 34 2.59 -15.77 -4.94
C THR A 34 1.74 -14.94 -3.99
N LEU A 35 1.53 -15.45 -2.80
CA LEU A 35 0.84 -14.78 -1.70
C LEU A 35 1.88 -14.44 -0.63
N GLY A 36 1.87 -13.21 -0.17
CA GLY A 36 2.71 -12.74 0.91
C GLY A 36 1.90 -11.90 1.88
N GLY A 37 2.30 -11.90 3.13
CA GLY A 37 1.65 -11.12 4.18
C GLY A 37 2.41 -11.20 5.48
N GLU A 38 2.03 -10.38 6.43
CA GLU A 38 2.60 -10.35 7.78
C GLU A 38 1.48 -10.55 8.79
N VAL A 39 1.79 -11.26 9.87
CA VAL A 39 0.88 -11.42 11.03
C VAL A 39 1.39 -10.47 12.12
N VAL A 40 0.57 -9.51 12.49
CA VAL A 40 0.90 -8.49 13.50
C VAL A 40 -0.07 -8.55 14.67
N ASP A 41 0.41 -8.23 15.87
CA ASP A 41 -0.45 -8.04 17.05
C ASP A 41 -1.01 -6.61 17.00
N SER A 42 -2.20 -6.49 16.43
CA SER A 42 -2.85 -5.21 16.11
C SER A 42 -4.33 -5.27 16.43
N ALA A 43 -4.87 -4.18 16.96
CA ALA A 43 -6.31 -4.06 17.21
C ALA A 43 -7.14 -3.98 15.93
N CYS A 44 -6.60 -3.38 14.88
CA CYS A 44 -7.31 -3.13 13.62
C CYS A 44 -6.49 -3.56 12.41
N GLY A 45 -7.17 -3.96 11.34
CA GLY A 45 -6.60 -3.97 10.00
C GLY A 45 -6.55 -2.56 9.40
N LEU A 46 -5.67 -2.34 8.43
CA LEU A 46 -5.65 -1.12 7.63
C LEU A 46 -6.26 -1.42 6.25
N GLU A 47 -7.22 -0.60 5.81
CA GLU A 47 -7.79 -0.74 4.47
C GLU A 47 -6.71 -0.57 3.40
N LEU A 48 -6.73 -1.38 2.35
CA LEU A 48 -5.69 -1.36 1.30
C LEU A 48 -5.49 0.02 0.67
N SER A 49 -6.57 0.75 0.45
CA SER A 49 -6.54 2.12 -0.08
C SER A 49 -5.85 3.12 0.86
N SER A 50 -5.68 2.77 2.13
CA SER A 50 -5.01 3.60 3.13
C SER A 50 -3.52 3.26 3.31
N ILE A 51 -3.07 2.11 2.78
CA ILE A 51 -1.67 1.67 2.92
C ILE A 51 -0.74 2.53 2.08
N ASP A 52 -1.17 2.84 0.84
CA ASP A 52 -0.41 3.67 -0.09
C ASP A 52 -1.37 4.64 -0.79
N GLN A 53 -1.17 5.94 -0.58
CA GLN A 53 -2.00 7.00 -1.12
C GLN A 53 -1.14 8.01 -1.85
N THR A 54 -1.47 8.25 -3.09
CA THR A 54 -0.94 9.40 -3.86
C THR A 54 -2.01 10.46 -3.94
N ILE A 55 -1.71 11.66 -3.45
CA ILE A 55 -2.65 12.77 -3.42
C ILE A 55 -2.10 13.90 -4.28
N GLU A 56 -2.79 14.17 -5.39
CA GLU A 56 -2.45 15.26 -6.28
C GLU A 56 -2.92 16.59 -5.71
N MET A 57 -2.01 17.53 -5.60
CA MET A 57 -2.31 18.90 -5.17
C MET A 57 -2.51 19.81 -6.40
N PRO A 58 -3.62 20.53 -6.48
CA PRO A 58 -3.75 21.57 -7.51
C PRO A 58 -2.70 22.67 -7.31
N PRO A 59 -2.34 23.42 -8.35
CA PRO A 59 -1.38 24.51 -8.22
C PRO A 59 -1.78 25.51 -7.13
N GLU A 60 -0.87 25.80 -6.21
CA GLU A 60 -1.08 26.78 -5.14
C GLU A 60 -0.53 28.16 -5.53
N PRO A 61 -1.36 29.18 -5.60
CA PRO A 61 -0.88 30.51 -5.93
C PRO A 61 0.04 31.10 -4.84
N VAL A 62 1.24 31.55 -5.23
CA VAL A 62 2.20 32.20 -4.31
C VAL A 62 1.56 33.32 -3.50
N GLY A 63 0.66 34.11 -4.12
CA GLY A 63 -0.06 35.18 -3.44
C GLY A 63 -0.91 34.70 -2.24
N ARG A 64 -1.39 33.47 -2.24
CA ARG A 64 -2.10 32.91 -1.08
C ARG A 64 -1.13 32.65 0.07
N LEU A 65 -0.01 31.99 -0.20
CA LEU A 65 1.02 31.71 0.80
C LEU A 65 1.59 32.98 1.41
N LEU A 66 1.79 34.03 0.60
CA LEU A 66 2.27 35.32 1.09
C LEU A 66 1.27 36.06 1.98
N ARG A 67 -0.03 36.00 1.64
CA ARG A 67 -1.06 36.69 2.41
C ARG A 67 -1.53 35.94 3.65
N ASN A 68 -1.68 34.63 3.53
CA ASN A 68 -2.33 33.82 4.55
C ASN A 68 -1.34 32.96 5.32
N THR A 69 -0.05 32.98 4.96
CA THR A 69 1.01 32.10 5.50
C THR A 69 0.78 30.62 5.28
N ARG A 70 -0.36 30.22 4.69
CA ARG A 70 -0.72 28.83 4.40
C ARG A 70 -1.48 28.68 3.09
N GLY A 71 -1.34 27.52 2.47
CA GLY A 71 -2.07 27.10 1.29
C GLY A 71 -3.47 26.56 1.58
N ALA A 72 -4.08 25.93 0.56
CA ALA A 72 -5.36 25.26 0.68
C ALA A 72 -5.24 23.95 1.48
N ASP A 73 -6.33 23.56 2.15
CA ASP A 73 -6.44 22.28 2.84
C ASP A 73 -6.71 21.15 1.83
N HIS A 74 -5.98 20.06 1.97
CA HIS A 74 -6.16 18.83 1.19
C HIS A 74 -6.50 17.70 2.15
N PRO A 75 -7.75 17.21 2.17
CA PRO A 75 -8.15 16.14 3.09
C PRO A 75 -7.62 14.78 2.63
N PHE A 76 -7.30 13.93 3.60
CA PHE A 76 -7.05 12.51 3.41
C PHE A 76 -7.53 11.71 4.63
N GLN A 77 -7.65 10.41 4.48
CA GLN A 77 -8.20 9.54 5.49
C GLN A 77 -7.35 8.28 5.65
N LEU A 78 -7.24 7.80 6.89
CA LEU A 78 -6.77 6.46 7.20
C LEU A 78 -7.97 5.66 7.68
N ARG A 79 -8.32 4.60 6.94
CA ARG A 79 -9.45 3.74 7.26
C ARG A 79 -8.95 2.46 7.92
N LEU A 80 -9.37 2.27 9.15
CA LEU A 80 -9.12 1.10 9.95
C LEU A 80 -10.34 0.19 9.83
N VAL A 81 -10.11 -1.11 9.66
CA VAL A 81 -11.17 -2.09 9.45
C VAL A 81 -11.07 -3.22 10.45
N ASN A 82 -12.23 -3.80 10.78
CA ASN A 82 -12.33 -4.96 11.66
C ASN A 82 -11.61 -4.77 13.00
N CYS A 83 -11.74 -3.60 13.61
CA CYS A 83 -11.14 -3.33 14.92
C CYS A 83 -11.79 -4.20 15.99
N THR A 84 -10.97 -4.81 16.84
CA THR A 84 -11.38 -5.56 18.03
C THR A 84 -10.65 -5.04 19.24
N LEU A 85 -11.35 -4.86 20.36
CA LEU A 85 -10.73 -4.42 21.60
C LEU A 85 -10.08 -5.58 22.34
N SER A 86 -10.65 -6.79 22.22
CA SER A 86 -10.12 -7.99 22.88
C SER A 86 -8.78 -8.40 22.29
N ARG A 87 -7.84 -8.78 23.18
CA ARG A 87 -6.48 -9.17 22.81
C ARG A 87 -6.18 -10.59 23.30
N PRO A 88 -6.42 -11.64 22.49
CA PRO A 88 -6.01 -12.99 22.81
C PRO A 88 -4.49 -13.08 23.00
N ASP A 89 -4.04 -13.85 24.00
CA ASP A 89 -2.60 -14.08 24.22
C ASP A 89 -2.07 -15.09 23.19
N PRO A 90 -1.21 -14.69 22.24
CA PRO A 90 -0.72 -15.60 21.22
C PRO A 90 0.17 -16.72 21.77
N SER A 91 0.72 -16.55 22.98
CA SER A 91 1.59 -17.52 23.64
C SER A 91 0.82 -18.50 24.53
N ARG A 92 -0.44 -18.21 24.89
CA ARG A 92 -1.24 -19.02 25.81
C ARG A 92 -2.67 -19.16 25.30
N PRO A 93 -3.00 -20.25 24.57
CA PRO A 93 -4.35 -20.48 24.07
C PRO A 93 -5.40 -20.42 25.17
N GLY A 94 -6.47 -19.64 24.95
CA GLY A 94 -7.56 -19.43 25.91
C GLY A 94 -7.31 -18.35 26.97
N ALA A 95 -6.12 -17.75 27.00
CA ALA A 95 -5.82 -16.58 27.82
C ALA A 95 -5.99 -15.29 27.01
N SER A 96 -6.16 -14.14 27.70
CA SER A 96 -6.22 -12.81 27.11
C SER A 96 -5.19 -11.90 27.79
N LEU A 97 -4.65 -10.99 26.99
CA LEU A 97 -3.92 -9.83 27.45
C LEU A 97 -4.93 -8.71 27.77
N PRO A 98 -4.50 -7.61 28.42
CA PRO A 98 -5.37 -6.45 28.59
C PRO A 98 -5.91 -5.93 27.27
N ASP A 99 -7.18 -5.60 27.24
CA ASP A 99 -7.86 -5.09 26.03
C ASP A 99 -7.23 -3.81 25.54
N TRP A 100 -7.23 -3.64 24.22
CA TRP A 100 -6.84 -2.41 23.56
C TRP A 100 -7.84 -1.29 23.89
N LYS A 101 -7.33 -0.12 24.29
CA LYS A 101 -8.18 1.03 24.67
C LYS A 101 -7.94 2.24 23.81
N HIS A 102 -6.71 2.44 23.39
CA HIS A 102 -6.29 3.64 22.66
C HIS A 102 -5.39 3.28 21.49
N MET A 103 -5.32 4.21 20.57
CA MET A 103 -4.36 4.20 19.49
C MET A 103 -3.67 5.56 19.38
N GLN A 104 -2.45 5.56 18.84
CA GLN A 104 -1.72 6.76 18.47
C GLN A 104 -1.23 6.65 17.04
N VAL A 105 -1.16 7.80 16.38
CA VAL A 105 -0.58 7.92 15.03
C VAL A 105 0.70 8.72 15.12
N THR A 106 1.72 8.26 14.41
CA THR A 106 2.95 8.99 14.19
C THR A 106 3.13 9.17 12.70
N PHE A 107 3.31 10.38 12.24
CA PHE A 107 3.72 10.64 10.86
C PHE A 107 5.23 10.84 10.82
N GLU A 108 5.90 10.15 9.90
CA GLU A 108 7.35 10.15 9.76
C GLU A 108 7.75 10.59 8.35
N GLY A 109 8.78 11.39 8.25
CA GLY A 109 9.31 11.86 6.99
C GLY A 109 10.46 12.83 7.18
N PRO A 110 11.12 13.23 6.09
CA PRO A 110 12.12 14.28 6.17
C PRO A 110 11.52 15.55 6.75
N THR A 111 12.29 16.23 7.59
CA THR A 111 11.87 17.47 8.25
C THR A 111 12.34 18.68 7.47
N ASP A 112 11.59 19.76 7.60
CA ASP A 112 12.04 21.07 7.17
C ASP A 112 13.20 21.58 8.06
N ARG A 113 13.68 22.76 7.77
CA ARG A 113 14.82 23.34 8.45
C ARG A 113 14.59 23.60 9.96
N ALA A 114 13.36 23.87 10.34
CA ALA A 114 12.97 24.10 11.74
C ALA A 114 12.73 22.78 12.51
N GLY A 115 12.58 21.65 11.79
CA GLY A 115 12.31 20.35 12.40
C GLY A 115 10.86 20.14 12.86
N LEU A 116 9.97 21.10 12.57
CA LEU A 116 8.57 21.10 13.04
C LEU A 116 7.58 20.72 11.94
N SER A 117 8.01 20.74 10.68
CA SER A 117 7.20 20.49 9.51
C SER A 117 7.86 19.45 8.61
N PHE A 118 7.11 18.86 7.70
CA PHE A 118 7.66 17.94 6.71
C PHE A 118 8.32 18.71 5.57
N ALA A 119 9.48 18.24 5.15
CA ALA A 119 10.19 18.82 4.02
C ALA A 119 9.44 18.59 2.71
N VAL A 120 9.52 19.58 1.85
CA VAL A 120 9.03 19.55 0.47
C VAL A 120 10.22 19.54 -0.47
N PHE A 121 10.17 18.70 -1.50
CA PHE A 121 11.23 18.53 -2.50
C PHE A 121 10.75 18.98 -3.87
N GLY A 122 11.69 19.39 -4.72
CA GLY A 122 11.42 19.80 -6.10
C GLY A 122 11.93 21.19 -6.40
N GLY A 123 11.28 21.84 -7.39
CA GLY A 123 11.65 23.18 -7.84
C GLY A 123 11.09 24.31 -6.98
N SER A 124 10.03 24.08 -6.20
CA SER A 124 9.50 25.08 -5.26
C SER A 124 10.41 25.21 -4.05
N GLN A 125 10.53 26.43 -3.52
CA GLN A 125 11.31 26.74 -2.32
C GLN A 125 10.52 27.62 -1.37
N GLY A 126 10.94 27.68 -0.13
CA GLY A 126 10.31 28.53 0.87
C GLY A 126 9.01 27.95 1.45
N VAL A 127 8.72 26.69 1.21
CA VAL A 127 7.52 25.99 1.68
C VAL A 127 7.86 24.72 2.47
N ALA A 128 6.98 24.36 3.38
CA ALA A 128 6.97 23.08 4.10
C ALA A 128 5.55 22.52 4.13
N LEU A 129 5.39 21.24 4.46
CA LEU A 129 4.10 20.58 4.56
C LEU A 129 3.72 20.39 6.04
N HIS A 130 2.51 20.81 6.40
CA HIS A 130 1.86 20.52 7.67
C HIS A 130 0.78 19.46 7.48
N ILE A 131 0.64 18.59 8.49
CA ILE A 131 -0.45 17.64 8.62
C ILE A 131 -1.17 17.93 9.92
N VAL A 132 -2.51 18.03 9.86
CA VAL A 132 -3.33 18.25 11.04
C VAL A 132 -4.49 17.25 11.05
N ASP A 133 -4.93 16.89 12.23
CA ASP A 133 -6.10 16.04 12.42
C ASP A 133 -7.42 16.83 12.40
N SER A 134 -8.53 16.14 12.60
CA SER A 134 -9.87 16.75 12.66
C SER A 134 -10.07 17.67 13.86
N ALA A 135 -9.30 17.52 14.94
CA ALA A 135 -9.32 18.39 16.12
C ALA A 135 -8.42 19.61 15.94
N GLY A 136 -7.60 19.65 14.89
CA GLY A 136 -6.66 20.74 14.62
C GLY A 136 -5.29 20.51 15.27
N GLN A 137 -5.01 19.32 15.80
CA GLN A 137 -3.69 18.99 16.31
C GLN A 137 -2.71 18.83 15.14
N GLU A 138 -1.60 19.56 15.19
CA GLU A 138 -0.53 19.44 14.21
C GLU A 138 0.36 18.22 14.50
N SER A 139 0.74 17.52 13.45
CA SER A 139 1.72 16.45 13.52
C SER A 139 3.12 17.01 13.33
N ILE A 140 3.98 16.76 14.30
CA ILE A 140 5.42 17.01 14.19
C ILE A 140 6.07 15.71 13.68
N PRO A 141 6.94 15.78 12.67
CA PRO A 141 7.57 14.58 12.11
C PRO A 141 8.26 13.72 13.17
N GLY A 142 7.91 12.43 13.21
CA GLY A 142 8.45 11.45 14.16
C GLY A 142 7.90 11.55 15.58
N GLN A 143 7.01 12.50 15.89
CA GLN A 143 6.37 12.59 17.20
C GLN A 143 4.98 11.96 17.17
N ARG A 144 4.61 11.29 18.27
CA ARG A 144 3.28 10.72 18.46
C ARG A 144 2.26 11.84 18.61
N MET A 145 1.16 11.70 17.91
CA MET A 145 -0.03 12.53 18.12
C MET A 145 -0.74 12.09 19.40
N ASP A 146 -1.70 12.88 19.87
CA ASP A 146 -2.48 12.54 21.07
C ASP A 146 -3.23 11.20 20.90
N PRO A 147 -3.33 10.41 21.98
CA PRO A 147 -4.06 9.17 21.98
C PRO A 147 -5.53 9.38 21.61
N ARG A 148 -6.07 8.45 20.83
CA ARG A 148 -7.49 8.40 20.50
C ARG A 148 -8.10 7.12 21.03
N PRO A 149 -9.33 7.15 21.56
CA PRO A 149 -10.02 5.94 21.97
C PRO A 149 -10.26 5.04 20.76
N LEU A 150 -10.09 3.73 20.97
CA LEU A 150 -10.50 2.70 20.03
C LEU A 150 -11.98 2.36 20.20
N ALA A 151 -12.61 2.00 19.08
CA ALA A 151 -13.94 1.42 19.06
C ALA A 151 -13.92 0.13 18.24
N GLU A 152 -14.85 -0.77 18.49
CA GLU A 152 -15.03 -1.98 17.68
C GLU A 152 -15.59 -1.64 16.29
N GLY A 153 -15.25 -2.48 15.31
CA GLY A 153 -15.68 -2.31 13.93
C GLY A 153 -14.77 -1.41 13.11
N ASP A 154 -15.32 -0.67 12.18
CA ASP A 154 -14.55 0.17 11.28
C ASP A 154 -14.40 1.59 11.83
N MET A 155 -13.22 2.16 11.68
CA MET A 155 -12.92 3.52 12.12
C MET A 155 -12.27 4.31 10.97
N THR A 156 -12.54 5.61 10.93
CA THR A 156 -11.93 6.53 9.97
C THR A 156 -11.23 7.67 10.71
N LEU A 157 -9.94 7.81 10.43
CA LEU A 157 -9.14 8.92 10.93
C LEU A 157 -9.03 9.97 9.83
N ASN A 158 -9.54 11.16 10.09
CA ASN A 158 -9.56 12.25 9.13
C ASN A 158 -8.41 13.20 9.41
N TYR A 159 -7.65 13.48 8.36
CA TYR A 159 -6.54 14.41 8.35
C TYR A 159 -6.67 15.37 7.19
N ARG A 160 -5.93 16.45 7.25
CA ARG A 160 -5.70 17.35 6.13
C ARG A 160 -4.24 17.79 6.15
N PHE A 161 -3.71 18.03 5.00
CA PHE A 161 -2.41 18.63 4.86
C PHE A 161 -2.51 19.93 4.06
N PHE A 162 -1.55 20.81 4.25
CA PHE A 162 -1.44 22.10 3.53
C PHE A 162 0.00 22.57 3.55
N LEU A 163 0.34 23.42 2.58
CA LEU A 163 1.64 24.08 2.54
C LEU A 163 1.66 25.29 3.46
N VAL A 164 2.83 25.50 4.09
CA VAL A 164 3.14 26.69 4.88
C VAL A 164 4.43 27.32 4.41
N GLY A 165 4.60 28.60 4.61
CA GLY A 165 5.90 29.25 4.45
C GLY A 165 6.86 28.80 5.53
N ASN A 166 8.10 28.45 5.17
CA ASN A 166 9.13 27.98 6.11
C ASN A 166 10.19 29.05 6.45
N GLY A 167 9.88 30.33 6.18
CA GLY A 167 10.75 31.45 6.45
C GLY A 167 11.83 31.73 5.40
N LEU A 168 11.95 30.89 4.38
CA LEU A 168 12.83 31.12 3.22
C LEU A 168 12.09 31.88 2.12
N PRO A 169 12.81 32.55 1.21
CA PRO A 169 12.19 33.14 0.03
C PRO A 169 11.40 32.12 -0.78
N LEU A 170 10.17 32.46 -1.16
CA LEU A 170 9.32 31.61 -1.99
C LEU A 170 9.85 31.58 -3.42
N ALA A 171 10.00 30.37 -3.97
CA ALA A 171 10.26 30.13 -5.38
C ALA A 171 9.19 29.24 -5.98
N VAL A 172 8.75 29.58 -7.19
CA VAL A 172 7.76 28.79 -7.93
C VAL A 172 8.39 27.54 -8.51
N GLY A 173 7.64 26.46 -8.54
CA GLY A 173 8.10 25.18 -9.11
C GLY A 173 7.18 24.03 -8.73
N ALA A 174 7.42 22.87 -9.31
CA ALA A 174 6.79 21.64 -8.88
C ALA A 174 7.32 21.23 -7.49
N HIS A 175 6.49 20.57 -6.72
CA HIS A 175 6.86 20.06 -5.41
C HIS A 175 6.25 18.68 -5.14
N SER A 176 6.90 17.94 -4.27
CA SER A 176 6.42 16.65 -3.74
C SER A 176 6.88 16.48 -2.30
N ALA A 177 6.15 15.69 -1.54
CA ALA A 177 6.56 15.22 -0.23
C ALA A 177 6.17 13.76 -0.07
N ALA A 178 6.95 13.00 0.69
CA ALA A 178 6.62 11.64 1.06
C ALA A 178 6.60 11.54 2.58
N VAL A 179 5.48 11.08 3.13
CA VAL A 179 5.27 10.92 4.56
C VAL A 179 4.77 9.51 4.80
N ARG A 180 5.38 8.81 5.75
CA ARG A 180 4.92 7.53 6.25
C ARG A 180 4.11 7.75 7.51
N PHE A 181 3.21 6.84 7.83
CA PHE A 181 2.53 6.84 9.12
C PHE A 181 2.73 5.50 9.81
N LYS A 182 2.66 5.53 11.13
CA LYS A 182 2.72 4.38 12.02
C LYS A 182 1.53 4.44 12.97
N LEU A 183 0.89 3.30 13.19
CA LEU A 183 -0.19 3.12 14.15
C LEU A 183 0.34 2.31 15.33
N GLU A 184 0.07 2.76 16.55
CA GLU A 184 0.41 2.05 17.79
C GLU A 184 -0.85 1.91 18.63
N TYR A 185 -1.05 0.72 19.20
CA TYR A 185 -2.22 0.37 20.01
C TYR A 185 -1.79 0.01 21.43
N PHE A 186 -2.58 0.42 22.44
CA PHE A 186 -2.27 0.16 23.85
C PHE A 186 -3.52 0.24 24.74
#